data_e68778f4d8d888e0fc6c354a391c611b
#
_entry.id   e68778f4d8d888e0fc6c354a391c611b
#
_cell.length_a   1.000
_cell.length_b   1.000
_cell.length_c   1.000
_cell.angle_alpha   90.00
_cell.angle_beta   90.00
_cell.angle_gamma   90.00
#
_symmetry.space_group_name_H-M   'P 1'
#
loop_
_entity.id
_entity.type
_entity.pdbx_description
1 polymer ?
#
loop_
_entity_poly.entity_id
_entity_poly.type
_entity_poly.pdbx_seq_one_letter_code
_entity_poly.pdbx_strand_id
1 'polypeptide(L)' 'MRYRIEYADGRCCNYANSSKDLIAWLKLLKDETITDIRKVYKNGYSDSVMEVYQKYIGRKN' A
#
# COMPACT_ATOMS: atom_id res chain seq x y z
N MET A 1 1.26 8.05 11.72
CA MET A 1 1.73 6.89 10.95
C MET A 1 0.83 6.67 9.75
N ARG A 2 1.40 6.45 8.59
CA ARG A 2 0.61 6.23 7.39
C ARG A 2 1.30 5.21 6.50
N TYR A 3 0.56 4.73 5.52
CA TYR A 3 1.08 3.77 4.54
C TYR A 3 1.09 4.42 3.16
N ARG A 4 2.10 4.08 2.37
CA ARG A 4 2.24 4.59 1.01
C ARG A 4 2.21 3.43 0.04
N ILE A 5 1.36 3.53 -0.97
CA ILE A 5 1.24 2.52 -2.02
C ILE A 5 1.94 3.06 -3.26
N GLU A 6 3.00 2.39 -3.70
CA GLU A 6 3.79 2.83 -4.86
C GLU A 6 3.47 1.97 -6.08
N TYR A 7 3.34 2.61 -7.23
CA TYR A 7 2.93 1.96 -8.46
C TYR A 7 4.10 1.82 -9.44
N ALA A 8 4.04 0.76 -10.27
CA ALA A 8 5.10 0.44 -11.21
C ALA A 8 5.23 1.46 -12.35
N ASP A 9 4.14 2.12 -12.71
CA ASP A 9 4.13 3.05 -13.85
C ASP A 9 4.55 4.46 -13.49
N GLY A 10 5.00 4.69 -12.27
CA GLY A 10 5.47 5.99 -11.85
C GLY A 10 4.40 6.98 -11.50
N ARG A 11 3.14 6.55 -11.43
CA ARG A 11 2.05 7.44 -11.00
C ARG A 11 2.23 7.88 -9.55
N CYS A 12 1.53 8.94 -9.19
CA CYS A 12 1.54 9.43 -7.83
C CYS A 12 1.13 8.33 -6.86
N CYS A 13 1.83 8.28 -5.73
CA CYS A 13 1.53 7.31 -4.69
C CYS A 13 0.21 7.63 -4.02
N ASN A 14 -0.48 6.58 -3.56
CA ASN A 14 -1.63 6.76 -2.69
C ASN A 14 -1.20 6.56 -1.25
N TYR A 15 -1.89 7.24 -0.34
CA TYR A 15 -1.63 7.12 1.08
C TYR A 15 -2.85 6.58 1.81
N ALA A 16 -2.59 5.74 2.81
CA ALA A 16 -3.62 5.24 3.69
C ALA A 16 -3.26 5.64 5.12
N ASN A 17 -4.26 5.99 5.92
CA ASN A 17 -4.03 6.50 7.26
C ASN A 17 -3.96 5.42 8.34
N SER A 18 -4.34 4.20 7.99
CA SER A 18 -4.33 3.08 8.93
C SER A 18 -4.23 1.78 8.14
N SER A 19 -3.95 0.69 8.84
CA SER A 19 -3.89 -0.62 8.18
C SER A 19 -5.25 -1.02 7.61
N LYS A 20 -6.32 -0.67 8.29
CA LYS A 20 -7.67 -0.94 7.83
C LYS A 20 -7.95 -0.19 6.52
N ASP A 21 -7.56 1.06 6.46
CA ASP A 21 -7.71 1.89 5.28
C ASP A 21 -6.85 1.36 4.13
N LEU A 22 -5.63 0.94 4.45
CA LEU A 22 -4.73 0.34 3.47
C LEU A 22 -5.34 -0.91 2.83
N ILE A 23 -5.89 -1.80 3.64
CA ILE A 23 -6.50 -3.02 3.14
C ILE A 23 -7.67 -2.71 2.23
N ALA A 24 -8.48 -1.72 2.59
CA ALA A 24 -9.60 -1.29 1.75
C ALA A 24 -9.12 -0.81 0.38
N TRP A 25 -8.04 -0.02 0.36
CA TRP A 25 -7.43 0.44 -0.88
C TRP A 25 -6.94 -0.74 -1.72
N LEU A 26 -6.23 -1.68 -1.12
CA LEU A 26 -5.63 -2.80 -1.84
C LEU A 26 -6.68 -3.66 -2.53
N LYS A 27 -7.83 -3.82 -1.90
CA LYS A 27 -8.92 -4.59 -2.50
C LYS A 27 -9.48 -3.91 -3.74
N LEU A 28 -9.41 -2.59 -3.81
CA LEU A 28 -9.89 -1.82 -4.96
C LEU A 28 -8.87 -1.77 -6.10
N LEU A 29 -7.60 -1.99 -5.79
CA LEU A 29 -6.50 -1.81 -6.75
C LEU A 29 -6.09 -3.09 -7.45
N LYS A 30 -7.04 -3.95 -7.72
CA LYS A 30 -6.76 -5.28 -8.29
C LYS A 30 -6.13 -5.23 -9.68
N ASP A 31 -6.38 -4.17 -10.42
CA ASP A 31 -5.87 -4.03 -11.78
C ASP A 31 -4.60 -3.19 -11.85
N GLU A 32 -4.10 -2.75 -10.69
CA GLU A 32 -2.91 -1.92 -10.63
C GLU A 32 -1.67 -2.76 -10.34
N THR A 33 -0.56 -2.37 -10.92
CA THR A 33 0.71 -3.01 -10.60
C THR A 33 1.35 -2.23 -9.46
N ILE A 34 1.37 -2.83 -8.29
CA ILE A 34 1.93 -2.22 -7.09
C ILE A 34 3.34 -2.74 -6.90
N THR A 35 4.32 -1.83 -6.84
CA THR A 35 5.72 -2.21 -6.67
C THR A 35 6.10 -2.32 -5.21
N ASP A 36 5.47 -1.51 -4.35
CA ASP A 36 5.82 -1.54 -2.93
C ASP A 36 4.71 -0.95 -2.11
N ILE A 37 4.65 -1.38 -0.85
CA ILE A 37 3.77 -0.80 0.16
C ILE A 37 4.69 -0.48 1.33
N ARG A 38 4.72 0.79 1.72
CA ARG A 38 5.63 1.24 2.76
C ARG A 38 4.87 1.83 3.94
N LYS A 39 5.34 1.50 5.14
CA LYS A 39 4.82 2.08 6.36
C LYS A 39 5.70 3.28 6.70
N VAL A 40 5.11 4.45 6.72
CA VAL A 40 5.83 5.70 6.90
C VAL A 40 5.65 6.21 8.33
N TYR A 41 6.76 6.45 9.01
CA TYR A 41 6.77 6.91 10.40
C TYR A 41 6.90 8.42 10.48
N LYS A 42 6.58 8.97 11.64
CA LYS A 42 6.63 10.43 11.86
C LYS A 42 7.99 11.03 11.62
N ASN A 43 9.05 10.30 11.94
CA ASN A 43 10.42 10.79 11.81
C ASN A 43 10.97 10.69 10.39
N GLY A 44 10.14 10.31 9.43
CA GLY A 44 10.57 10.24 8.04
C GLY A 44 11.08 8.88 7.60
N TYR A 45 11.27 7.95 8.52
CA TYR A 45 11.65 6.60 8.15
C TYR A 45 10.47 5.86 7.53
N SER A 46 10.78 4.90 6.69
CA SER A 46 9.76 4.04 6.13
C SER A 46 10.31 2.63 6.01
N ASP A 47 9.42 1.66 6.18
CA ASP A 47 9.75 0.24 6.02
C ASP A 47 8.85 -0.36 4.97
N SER A 48 9.41 -1.26 4.17
CA SER A 48 8.60 -2.00 3.22
C SER A 48 7.75 -3.01 3.98
N VAL A 49 6.46 -3.00 3.72
CA VAL A 49 5.52 -3.96 4.32
C VAL A 49 4.78 -4.73 3.24
N MET A 50 5.35 -4.75 2.03
CA MET A 50 4.74 -5.44 0.89
C MET A 50 4.45 -6.90 1.19
N GLU A 51 5.39 -7.61 1.82
CA GLU A 51 5.20 -9.02 2.15
C GLU A 51 3.98 -9.25 3.04
N VAL A 52 3.72 -8.30 3.93
CA VAL A 52 2.61 -8.43 4.88
C VAL A 52 1.27 -8.21 4.19
N TYR A 53 1.22 -7.25 3.28
CA TYR A 53 -0.05 -6.79 2.72
C TYR A 53 -0.33 -7.27 1.31
N GLN A 54 0.64 -7.85 0.61
CA GLN A 54 0.43 -8.25 -0.78
C GLN A 54 -0.73 -9.23 -0.95
N LYS A 55 -1.01 -10.01 0.06
CA LYS A 55 -2.11 -10.98 0.02
C LYS A 55 -3.49 -10.33 -0.10
N TYR A 56 -3.57 -9.05 0.19
CA TYR A 56 -4.84 -8.31 0.11
C TYR A 56 -5.06 -7.64 -1.25
N ILE A 57 -4.03 -7.62 -2.10
CA ILE A 57 -4.12 -6.92 -3.39
C ILE A 57 -5.08 -7.67 -4.31
N GLY A 58 -6.19 -6.99 -4.67
CA GLY A 58 -7.17 -7.53 -5.58
C GLY A 58 -7.79 -8.85 -5.17
N ARG A 59 -7.69 -9.18 -3.90
CA ARG A 59 -8.13 -10.48 -3.41
C ARG A 59 -9.63 -10.57 -3.36
N LYS A 60 -10.15 -11.65 -3.88
CA LYS A 60 -11.58 -11.96 -3.78
C LYS A 60 -11.75 -13.12 -2.82
N ASN A 61 -12.73 -13.01 -1.97
CA ASN A 61 -13.07 -14.11 -1.07
C ASN A 61 -14.55 -14.30 -1.01
#